data_2fdab4a441c1651935c5114e84a493a0
#
_entry.id   2fdab4a441c1651935c5114e84a493a0
#
_cell.length_a   1.000
_cell.length_b   1.000
_cell.length_c   1.000
_cell.angle_alpha   90.00
_cell.angle_beta   90.00
_cell.angle_gamma   90.00
#
_symmetry.space_group_name_H-M   'P 1'
#
loop_
_entity.id
_entity.type
_entity.pdbx_description
1 polymer ?
#
loop_
_entity_poly.entity_id
_entity_poly.type
_entity_poly.pdbx_seq_one_letter_code
_entity_poly.pdbx_strand_id
1 'polypeptide(L)'
;MTTRLWLITGLILLAVNLRAAITGTSPLIGNVRQALALSGTEVSVLATLPVLCLGAFAWLAPRLARRFGTQAALCGALWVLALGAAVRAVPWPTALFAGTVLAGAGIAVGNVLLPAIVKDHFGRRIGLFTGLTMTLMAISGALAAGAAVPLAVATGWQSALAVWAVPAVLAAAVWGLLAAPGADGRHRRTPPPAPRTTGGSLLRCPLAWWVSAFLGLVSLLFYALVAWLPQIMQASGYTPAQAGLMMSLMLTVGIPLGFVVPLAAARMRGQRLLVVAVTAAQLLSLAGLLLAPALGWAWVCLLGAATGSAFPLAMTLLGLRADGPQVAADLSGMAQTIGYLLAGLGPLALGVLHDVTDGWRVPLAVLIALVVPEAIAGLLAARPGHVRPGGREDRPAQHTAARADGRLVRL
;
A
#
# COMPACT_ATOMS: atom_id res chain seq x y z
N MET A 1 4.81 -14.07 27.21
CA MET A 1 5.84 -13.95 26.12
C MET A 1 5.39 -14.61 24.82
N THR A 2 4.75 -15.72 24.85
CA THR A 2 4.33 -16.51 23.68
C THR A 2 3.37 -15.79 22.72
N THR A 3 2.30 -15.16 23.19
CA THR A 3 1.31 -14.48 22.32
C THR A 3 1.90 -13.32 21.52
N ARG A 4 2.82 -12.55 22.12
CA ARG A 4 3.48 -11.43 21.42
C ARG A 4 4.41 -11.91 20.30
N LEU A 5 5.07 -13.07 20.49
CA LEU A 5 5.92 -13.66 19.46
C LEU A 5 5.06 -14.10 18.27
N TRP A 6 3.92 -14.78 18.53
CA TRP A 6 2.97 -15.19 17.48
C TRP A 6 2.40 -14.02 16.70
N LEU A 7 2.10 -12.87 17.36
CA LEU A 7 1.65 -11.65 16.69
C LEU A 7 2.72 -11.06 15.77
N ILE A 8 3.99 -11.05 16.20
CA ILE A 8 5.11 -10.58 15.36
C ILE A 8 5.31 -11.53 14.18
N THR A 9 5.31 -12.84 14.41
CA THR A 9 5.42 -13.84 13.35
C THR A 9 4.26 -13.72 12.35
N GLY A 10 3.03 -13.57 12.84
CA GLY A 10 1.85 -13.36 12.01
C GLY A 10 1.95 -12.08 11.16
N LEU A 11 2.47 -10.99 11.73
CA LEU A 11 2.67 -9.74 11.02
C LEU A 11 3.75 -9.85 9.93
N ILE A 12 4.85 -10.55 10.22
CA ILE A 12 5.93 -10.81 9.24
C ILE A 12 5.39 -11.66 8.09
N LEU A 13 4.73 -12.77 8.38
CA LEU A 13 4.14 -13.65 7.37
C LEU A 13 3.08 -12.92 6.54
N LEU A 14 2.24 -12.09 7.17
CA LEU A 14 1.28 -11.26 6.45
C LEU A 14 2.00 -10.34 5.46
N ALA A 15 3.00 -9.57 5.93
CA ALA A 15 3.74 -8.62 5.08
C ALA A 15 4.39 -9.31 3.87
N VAL A 16 5.00 -10.48 4.07
CA VAL A 16 5.60 -11.29 2.98
C VAL A 16 4.55 -11.66 1.92
N ASN A 17 3.37 -12.08 2.34
CA ASN A 17 2.32 -12.52 1.42
C ASN A 17 1.68 -11.38 0.62
N LEU A 18 1.62 -10.16 1.17
CA LEU A 18 0.93 -9.03 0.53
C LEU A 18 1.60 -8.56 -0.78
N ARG A 19 2.86 -8.91 -1.02
CA ARG A 19 3.58 -8.46 -2.23
C ARG A 19 4.02 -9.61 -3.12
N ALA A 20 4.52 -10.70 -2.55
CA ALA A 20 5.14 -11.79 -3.30
C ALA A 20 4.22 -12.41 -4.37
N ALA A 21 2.95 -12.67 -4.03
CA ALA A 21 1.99 -13.28 -4.93
C ALA A 21 1.62 -12.41 -6.15
N ILE A 22 1.80 -11.09 -6.07
CA ILE A 22 1.59 -10.16 -7.20
C ILE A 22 2.87 -10.05 -8.03
N THR A 23 3.99 -9.73 -7.40
CA THR A 23 5.23 -9.42 -8.10
C THR A 23 5.87 -10.63 -8.77
N GLY A 24 5.68 -11.84 -8.21
CA GLY A 24 6.14 -13.08 -8.81
C GLY A 24 5.43 -13.47 -10.11
N THR A 25 4.29 -12.86 -10.43
CA THR A 25 3.55 -13.12 -11.67
C THR A 25 4.14 -12.38 -12.87
N SER A 26 4.61 -11.15 -12.68
CA SER A 26 5.06 -10.27 -13.77
C SER A 26 6.16 -10.88 -14.66
N PRO A 27 7.23 -11.51 -14.11
CA PRO A 27 8.27 -12.11 -14.96
C PRO A 27 7.78 -13.32 -15.74
N LEU A 28 6.68 -13.95 -15.33
CA LEU A 28 6.12 -15.16 -15.95
C LEU A 28 5.08 -14.87 -17.02
N ILE A 29 4.70 -13.61 -17.23
CA ILE A 29 3.64 -13.22 -18.17
C ILE A 29 3.93 -13.74 -19.59
N GLY A 30 5.18 -13.68 -20.03
CA GLY A 30 5.60 -14.22 -21.35
C GLY A 30 5.36 -15.73 -21.47
N ASN A 31 5.79 -16.50 -20.48
CA ASN A 31 5.60 -17.96 -20.44
C ASN A 31 4.11 -18.34 -20.38
N VAL A 32 3.33 -17.63 -19.56
CA VAL A 32 1.89 -17.83 -19.40
C VAL A 32 1.14 -17.49 -20.71
N ARG A 33 1.51 -16.37 -21.34
CA ARG A 33 0.95 -15.94 -22.63
C ARG A 33 1.11 -17.02 -23.71
N GLN A 34 2.33 -17.56 -23.83
CA GLN A 34 2.63 -18.62 -24.81
C GLN A 34 1.88 -19.91 -24.48
N ALA A 35 1.88 -20.33 -23.22
CA ALA A 35 1.28 -21.58 -22.76
C ALA A 35 -0.25 -21.59 -22.90
N LEU A 36 -0.91 -20.45 -22.67
CA LEU A 36 -2.38 -20.32 -22.70
C LEU A 36 -2.90 -19.60 -23.95
N ALA A 37 -2.02 -19.28 -24.92
CA ALA A 37 -2.34 -18.55 -26.16
C ALA A 37 -3.10 -17.23 -25.90
N LEU A 38 -2.72 -16.47 -24.86
CA LEU A 38 -3.41 -15.24 -24.48
C LEU A 38 -3.14 -14.12 -25.49
N SER A 39 -4.20 -13.38 -25.81
CA SER A 39 -4.13 -12.16 -26.60
C SER A 39 -3.39 -11.04 -25.84
N GLY A 40 -2.94 -10.00 -26.55
CA GLY A 40 -2.31 -8.82 -25.93
C GLY A 40 -3.25 -8.12 -24.93
N THR A 41 -4.54 -8.06 -25.23
CA THR A 41 -5.56 -7.49 -24.35
C THR A 41 -5.69 -8.28 -23.04
N GLU A 42 -5.74 -9.62 -23.11
CA GLU A 42 -5.83 -10.48 -21.93
C GLU A 42 -4.58 -10.33 -21.04
N VAL A 43 -3.40 -10.23 -21.63
CA VAL A 43 -2.15 -9.96 -20.91
C VAL A 43 -2.21 -8.60 -20.20
N SER A 44 -2.70 -7.57 -20.85
CA SER A 44 -2.84 -6.22 -20.26
C SER A 44 -3.84 -6.23 -19.10
N VAL A 45 -4.97 -6.93 -19.26
CA VAL A 45 -5.95 -7.13 -18.18
C VAL A 45 -5.30 -7.89 -17.02
N LEU A 46 -4.57 -8.97 -17.28
CA LEU A 46 -3.90 -9.76 -16.23
C LEU A 46 -2.87 -8.93 -15.44
N ALA A 47 -2.15 -8.03 -16.10
CA ALA A 47 -1.17 -7.16 -15.45
C ALA A 47 -1.81 -6.09 -14.56
N THR A 48 -2.98 -5.56 -14.94
CA THR A 48 -3.71 -4.51 -14.19
C THR A 48 -4.65 -5.07 -13.13
N LEU A 49 -5.14 -6.27 -13.31
CA LEU A 49 -6.15 -6.91 -12.47
C LEU A 49 -5.81 -6.91 -10.96
N PRO A 50 -4.57 -7.20 -10.53
CA PRO A 50 -4.21 -7.13 -9.10
C PRO A 50 -4.45 -5.75 -8.48
N VAL A 51 -4.09 -4.67 -9.18
CA VAL A 51 -4.27 -3.29 -8.67
C VAL A 51 -5.75 -2.94 -8.58
N LEU A 52 -6.54 -3.32 -9.59
CA LEU A 52 -7.99 -3.13 -9.56
C LEU A 52 -8.63 -3.91 -8.41
N CYS A 53 -8.19 -5.14 -8.15
CA CYS A 53 -8.66 -5.94 -7.01
C CYS A 53 -8.32 -5.28 -5.67
N LEU A 54 -7.12 -4.66 -5.53
CA LEU A 54 -6.77 -3.93 -4.32
C LEU A 54 -7.78 -2.81 -4.01
N GLY A 55 -8.21 -2.06 -5.03
CA GLY A 55 -9.25 -1.04 -4.87
C GLY A 55 -10.63 -1.64 -4.65
N ALA A 56 -11.04 -2.58 -5.53
CA ALA A 56 -12.39 -3.14 -5.53
C ALA A 56 -12.76 -3.90 -4.26
N PHE A 57 -11.81 -4.56 -3.59
CA PHE A 57 -12.06 -5.34 -2.38
C PHE A 57 -11.63 -4.66 -1.07
N ALA A 58 -10.96 -3.50 -1.13
CA ALA A 58 -10.51 -2.78 0.08
C ALA A 58 -11.65 -2.45 1.04
N TRP A 59 -12.82 -2.04 0.53
CA TRP A 59 -14.00 -1.69 1.33
C TRP A 59 -14.60 -2.87 2.11
N LEU A 60 -14.29 -4.10 1.68
CA LEU A 60 -14.77 -5.32 2.33
C LEU A 60 -14.07 -5.57 3.66
N ALA A 61 -12.79 -5.20 3.76
CA ALA A 61 -11.94 -5.49 4.92
C ALA A 61 -12.50 -4.95 6.26
N PRO A 62 -12.93 -3.68 6.38
CA PRO A 62 -13.51 -3.20 7.63
C PRO A 62 -14.83 -3.89 7.99
N ARG A 63 -15.61 -4.31 7.00
CA ARG A 63 -16.86 -5.04 7.22
C ARG A 63 -16.61 -6.44 7.77
N LEU A 64 -15.65 -7.16 7.19
CA LEU A 64 -15.23 -8.48 7.67
C LEU A 64 -14.65 -8.39 9.09
N ALA A 65 -13.79 -7.39 9.35
CA ALA A 65 -13.20 -7.19 10.67
C ALA A 65 -14.26 -6.87 11.74
N ARG A 66 -15.30 -6.11 11.40
CA ARG A 66 -16.42 -5.84 12.32
C ARG A 66 -17.29 -7.06 12.59
N ARG A 67 -17.48 -7.92 11.58
CA ARG A 67 -18.37 -9.08 11.69
C ARG A 67 -17.70 -10.27 12.39
N PHE A 68 -16.44 -10.54 12.06
CA PHE A 68 -15.72 -11.76 12.48
C PHE A 68 -14.55 -11.45 13.42
N GLY A 69 -14.17 -10.19 13.60
CA GLY A 69 -12.93 -9.78 14.26
C GLY A 69 -11.75 -9.72 13.28
N THR A 70 -10.76 -8.90 13.61
CA THR A 70 -9.61 -8.61 12.71
C THR A 70 -8.78 -9.86 12.43
N GLN A 71 -8.53 -10.70 13.44
CA GLN A 71 -7.71 -11.89 13.31
C GLN A 71 -8.37 -12.95 12.43
N ALA A 72 -9.67 -13.22 12.63
CA ALA A 72 -10.43 -14.17 11.81
C ALA A 72 -10.60 -13.67 10.37
N ALA A 73 -10.82 -12.36 10.17
CA ALA A 73 -10.89 -11.75 8.84
C ALA A 73 -9.57 -11.91 8.07
N LEU A 74 -8.41 -11.76 8.74
CA LEU A 74 -7.11 -12.02 8.15
C LEU A 74 -6.87 -13.49 7.83
N CYS A 75 -7.23 -14.38 8.75
CA CYS A 75 -7.15 -15.82 8.51
C CYS A 75 -7.93 -16.20 7.23
N GLY A 76 -9.18 -15.75 7.12
CA GLY A 76 -10.01 -15.97 5.93
C GLY A 76 -9.42 -15.36 4.66
N ALA A 77 -8.90 -14.14 4.74
CA ALA A 77 -8.27 -13.46 3.61
C ALA A 77 -7.02 -14.20 3.11
N LEU A 78 -6.21 -14.74 4.02
CA LEU A 78 -5.00 -15.51 3.69
C LEU A 78 -5.36 -16.89 3.10
N TRP A 79 -6.45 -17.52 3.54
CA TRP A 79 -6.98 -18.71 2.88
C TRP A 79 -7.48 -18.43 1.47
N VAL A 80 -8.17 -17.31 1.26
CA VAL A 80 -8.60 -16.86 -0.10
C VAL A 80 -7.38 -16.56 -0.98
N LEU A 81 -6.33 -15.95 -0.42
CA LEU A 81 -5.06 -15.74 -1.13
C LEU A 81 -4.42 -17.08 -1.52
N ALA A 82 -4.32 -18.02 -0.59
CA ALA A 82 -3.72 -19.35 -0.84
C ALA A 82 -4.48 -20.11 -1.92
N LEU A 83 -5.81 -20.11 -1.83
CA LEU A 83 -6.69 -20.69 -2.86
C LEU A 83 -6.47 -20.02 -4.22
N GLY A 84 -6.43 -18.68 -4.25
CA GLY A 84 -6.18 -17.93 -5.47
C GLY A 84 -4.82 -18.27 -6.09
N ALA A 85 -3.76 -18.40 -5.26
CA ALA A 85 -2.44 -18.81 -5.73
C ALA A 85 -2.44 -20.24 -6.30
N ALA A 86 -3.17 -21.17 -5.69
CA ALA A 86 -3.31 -22.53 -6.18
C ALA A 86 -4.14 -22.60 -7.47
N VAL A 87 -5.28 -21.89 -7.54
CA VAL A 87 -6.15 -21.86 -8.73
C VAL A 87 -5.42 -21.29 -9.95
N ARG A 88 -4.52 -20.33 -9.78
CA ARG A 88 -3.69 -19.79 -10.89
C ARG A 88 -2.76 -20.80 -11.53
N ALA A 89 -2.45 -21.89 -10.85
CA ALA A 89 -1.62 -22.98 -11.38
C ALA A 89 -2.37 -23.91 -12.35
N VAL A 90 -3.69 -23.84 -12.38
CA VAL A 90 -4.51 -24.61 -13.34
C VAL A 90 -4.29 -24.03 -14.74
N PRO A 91 -3.95 -24.88 -15.76
CA PRO A 91 -3.56 -24.38 -17.09
C PRO A 91 -4.79 -24.00 -17.96
N TRP A 92 -5.67 -23.19 -17.40
CA TRP A 92 -6.83 -22.61 -18.09
C TRP A 92 -6.87 -21.09 -17.93
N PRO A 93 -7.15 -20.32 -18.98
CA PRO A 93 -7.26 -18.86 -18.88
C PRO A 93 -8.22 -18.39 -17.79
N THR A 94 -9.42 -18.98 -17.72
CA THR A 94 -10.44 -18.65 -16.72
C THR A 94 -9.96 -18.88 -15.29
N ALA A 95 -9.23 -19.96 -15.04
CA ALA A 95 -8.65 -20.27 -13.73
C ALA A 95 -7.55 -19.25 -13.34
N LEU A 96 -6.71 -18.86 -14.30
CA LEU A 96 -5.68 -17.85 -14.09
C LEU A 96 -6.28 -16.50 -13.67
N PHE A 97 -7.31 -16.02 -14.37
CA PHE A 97 -8.00 -14.77 -14.04
C PHE A 97 -8.77 -14.87 -12.73
N ALA A 98 -9.55 -15.93 -12.52
CA ALA A 98 -10.28 -16.16 -11.28
C ALA A 98 -9.36 -16.27 -10.08
N GLY A 99 -8.26 -17.03 -10.19
CA GLY A 99 -7.24 -17.15 -9.15
C GLY A 99 -6.54 -15.82 -8.86
N THR A 100 -6.32 -14.98 -9.88
CA THR A 100 -5.75 -13.64 -9.70
C THR A 100 -6.71 -12.72 -8.96
N VAL A 101 -8.01 -12.78 -9.25
CA VAL A 101 -9.06 -12.03 -8.50
C VAL A 101 -9.11 -12.49 -7.05
N LEU A 102 -9.13 -13.79 -6.78
CA LEU A 102 -9.12 -14.34 -5.43
C LEU A 102 -7.88 -13.91 -4.65
N ALA A 103 -6.69 -14.07 -5.24
CA ALA A 103 -5.44 -13.65 -4.61
C ALA A 103 -5.45 -12.14 -4.34
N GLY A 104 -5.88 -11.33 -5.30
CA GLY A 104 -6.01 -9.88 -5.17
C GLY A 104 -7.00 -9.47 -4.08
N ALA A 105 -8.14 -10.16 -3.95
CA ALA A 105 -9.11 -9.92 -2.88
C ALA A 105 -8.52 -10.22 -1.48
N GLY A 106 -7.82 -11.35 -1.32
CA GLY A 106 -7.13 -11.68 -0.07
C GLY A 106 -6.07 -10.65 0.30
N ILE A 107 -5.26 -10.22 -0.67
CA ILE A 107 -4.23 -9.18 -0.48
C ILE A 107 -4.87 -7.85 -0.12
N ALA A 108 -5.97 -7.45 -0.77
CA ALA A 108 -6.68 -6.20 -0.47
C ALA A 108 -7.12 -6.14 0.99
N VAL A 109 -7.74 -7.20 1.49
CA VAL A 109 -8.16 -7.29 2.89
C VAL A 109 -6.96 -7.20 3.84
N GLY A 110 -5.87 -7.93 3.57
CA GLY A 110 -4.64 -7.88 4.36
C GLY A 110 -4.02 -6.48 4.40
N ASN A 111 -3.88 -5.81 3.25
CA ASN A 111 -3.33 -4.46 3.15
C ASN A 111 -4.14 -3.43 3.96
N VAL A 112 -5.46 -3.51 3.89
CA VAL A 112 -6.36 -2.59 4.62
C VAL A 112 -6.29 -2.80 6.13
N LEU A 113 -6.21 -4.05 6.59
CA LEU A 113 -6.17 -4.37 8.02
C LEU A 113 -4.77 -4.20 8.64
N LEU A 114 -3.70 -4.16 7.84
CA LEU A 114 -2.32 -4.03 8.32
C LEU A 114 -2.12 -2.80 9.24
N PRO A 115 -2.49 -1.56 8.88
CA PRO A 115 -2.35 -0.40 9.77
C PRO A 115 -3.18 -0.52 11.05
N ALA A 116 -4.35 -1.15 10.99
CA ALA A 116 -5.20 -1.38 12.14
C ALA A 116 -4.54 -2.32 13.16
N ILE A 117 -3.91 -3.41 12.70
CA ILE A 117 -3.19 -4.37 13.55
C ILE A 117 -1.96 -3.71 14.17
N VAL A 118 -1.19 -2.99 13.36
CA VAL A 118 -0.01 -2.26 13.87
C VAL A 118 -0.44 -1.27 14.95
N LYS A 119 -1.56 -0.58 14.75
CA LYS A 119 -2.08 0.37 15.73
C LYS A 119 -2.59 -0.32 16.99
N ASP A 120 -3.30 -1.43 16.89
CA ASP A 120 -3.89 -2.15 18.02
C ASP A 120 -2.83 -2.77 18.93
N HIS A 121 -1.85 -3.46 18.33
CA HIS A 121 -0.87 -4.25 19.09
C HIS A 121 0.47 -3.54 19.32
N PHE A 122 0.82 -2.57 18.46
CA PHE A 122 2.12 -1.91 18.45
C PHE A 122 2.04 -0.38 18.40
N GLY A 123 0.94 0.23 18.84
CA GLY A 123 0.67 1.67 18.74
C GLY A 123 1.82 2.57 19.26
N ARG A 124 2.50 2.18 20.35
CA ARG A 124 3.68 2.91 20.89
C ARG A 124 4.89 2.85 19.96
N ARG A 125 4.94 1.92 19.02
CA ARG A 125 6.05 1.69 18.06
C ARG A 125 5.54 1.60 16.62
N ILE A 126 4.49 2.36 16.30
CA ILE A 126 3.81 2.31 15.00
C ILE A 126 4.78 2.52 13.83
N GLY A 127 5.71 3.48 13.93
CA GLY A 127 6.69 3.74 12.88
C GLY A 127 7.64 2.58 12.63
N LEU A 128 8.09 1.90 13.70
CA LEU A 128 8.97 0.74 13.61
C LEU A 128 8.26 -0.43 12.89
N PHE A 129 7.05 -0.76 13.32
CA PHE A 129 6.32 -1.90 12.75
C PHE A 129 5.77 -1.61 11.35
N THR A 130 5.37 -0.36 11.05
CA THR A 130 5.03 0.05 9.68
C THR A 130 6.26 -0.03 8.79
N GLY A 131 7.41 0.51 9.22
CA GLY A 131 8.66 0.41 8.47
C GLY A 131 9.09 -1.03 8.22
N LEU A 132 9.04 -1.88 9.26
CA LEU A 132 9.37 -3.30 9.14
C LEU A 132 8.47 -4.01 8.11
N THR A 133 7.16 -3.79 8.18
CA THR A 133 6.22 -4.41 7.23
C THR A 133 6.41 -3.91 5.80
N MET A 134 6.66 -2.62 5.59
CA MET A 134 6.93 -2.07 4.26
C MET A 134 8.23 -2.64 3.66
N THR A 135 9.28 -2.75 4.47
CA THR A 135 10.56 -3.35 4.05
C THR A 135 10.42 -4.83 3.72
N LEU A 136 9.72 -5.59 4.57
CA LEU A 136 9.45 -7.02 4.31
C LEU A 136 8.63 -7.23 3.04
N MET A 137 7.62 -6.40 2.81
CA MET A 137 6.86 -6.41 1.55
C MET A 137 7.76 -6.15 0.33
N ALA A 138 8.67 -5.16 0.41
CA ALA A 138 9.58 -4.85 -0.69
C ALA A 138 10.57 -5.99 -0.96
N ILE A 139 11.18 -6.54 0.09
CA ILE A 139 12.11 -7.68 -0.01
C ILE A 139 11.39 -8.91 -0.56
N SER A 140 10.21 -9.25 -0.03
CA SER A 140 9.46 -10.42 -0.50
C SER A 140 9.03 -10.28 -1.95
N GLY A 141 8.66 -9.07 -2.37
CA GLY A 141 8.34 -8.78 -3.76
C GLY A 141 9.55 -8.94 -4.69
N ALA A 142 10.71 -8.45 -4.28
CA ALA A 142 11.96 -8.58 -5.05
C ALA A 142 12.39 -10.06 -5.15
N LEU A 143 12.34 -10.80 -4.04
CA LEU A 143 12.64 -12.23 -4.03
C LEU A 143 11.68 -13.03 -4.91
N ALA A 144 10.39 -12.71 -4.85
CA ALA A 144 9.37 -13.37 -5.67
C ALA A 144 9.61 -13.13 -7.16
N ALA A 145 9.90 -11.90 -7.56
CA ALA A 145 10.20 -11.57 -8.95
C ALA A 145 11.50 -12.23 -9.43
N GLY A 146 12.55 -12.20 -8.60
CA GLY A 146 13.84 -12.82 -8.94
C GLY A 146 13.80 -14.34 -9.01
N ALA A 147 13.02 -15.00 -8.14
CA ALA A 147 12.86 -16.45 -8.12
C ALA A 147 11.88 -16.99 -9.18
N ALA A 148 11.02 -16.14 -9.75
CA ALA A 148 9.93 -16.58 -10.63
C ALA A 148 10.43 -17.34 -11.86
N VAL A 149 11.38 -16.77 -12.61
CA VAL A 149 11.93 -17.41 -13.83
C VAL A 149 12.74 -18.66 -13.52
N PRO A 150 13.70 -18.67 -12.57
CA PRO A 150 14.40 -19.88 -12.17
C PRO A 150 13.46 -21.03 -11.75
N LEU A 151 12.42 -20.71 -10.97
CA LEU A 151 11.41 -21.70 -10.57
C LEU A 151 10.62 -22.22 -11.78
N ALA A 152 10.21 -21.32 -12.69
CA ALA A 152 9.46 -21.72 -13.87
C ALA A 152 10.29 -22.60 -14.82
N VAL A 153 11.58 -22.37 -14.94
CA VAL A 153 12.50 -23.22 -15.73
C VAL A 153 12.65 -24.60 -15.08
N ALA A 154 12.75 -24.66 -13.74
CA ALA A 154 12.96 -25.92 -13.03
C ALA A 154 11.68 -26.77 -12.90
N THR A 155 10.52 -26.16 -12.69
CA THR A 155 9.30 -26.87 -12.28
C THR A 155 8.02 -26.51 -13.05
N GLY A 156 8.15 -25.62 -14.07
CA GLY A 156 7.04 -25.09 -14.84
C GLY A 156 6.44 -23.81 -14.21
N TRP A 157 5.78 -23.00 -15.04
CA TRP A 157 5.17 -21.74 -14.62
C TRP A 157 4.03 -21.94 -13.61
N GLN A 158 3.33 -23.08 -13.66
CA GLN A 158 2.27 -23.46 -12.75
C GLN A 158 2.79 -23.54 -11.30
N SER A 159 3.86 -24.29 -11.10
CA SER A 159 4.50 -24.47 -9.79
C SER A 159 5.09 -23.15 -9.27
N ALA A 160 5.67 -22.33 -10.18
CA ALA A 160 6.20 -21.02 -9.83
C ALA A 160 5.12 -20.02 -9.36
N LEU A 161 3.87 -20.17 -9.83
CA LEU A 161 2.72 -19.41 -9.31
C LEU A 161 2.14 -20.01 -8.03
N ALA A 162 2.05 -21.34 -7.96
CA ALA A 162 1.44 -22.06 -6.82
C ALA A 162 2.28 -21.98 -5.54
N VAL A 163 3.61 -21.87 -5.64
CA VAL A 163 4.53 -21.87 -4.48
C VAL A 163 4.15 -20.81 -3.45
N TRP A 164 3.58 -19.70 -3.88
CA TRP A 164 3.14 -18.60 -3.00
C TRP A 164 1.90 -18.94 -2.17
N ALA A 165 1.23 -20.07 -2.45
CA ALA A 165 0.20 -20.62 -1.55
C ALA A 165 0.80 -21.10 -0.23
N VAL A 166 2.05 -21.60 -0.22
CA VAL A 166 2.70 -22.14 0.98
C VAL A 166 2.84 -21.10 2.08
N PRO A 167 3.51 -19.95 1.88
CA PRO A 167 3.59 -18.91 2.90
C PRO A 167 2.22 -18.33 3.26
N ALA A 168 1.23 -18.34 2.36
CA ALA A 168 -0.13 -17.89 2.65
C ALA A 168 -0.85 -18.86 3.62
N VAL A 169 -0.72 -20.18 3.42
CA VAL A 169 -1.26 -21.20 4.33
C VAL A 169 -0.60 -21.09 5.71
N LEU A 170 0.73 -20.94 5.78
CA LEU A 170 1.44 -20.76 7.04
C LEU A 170 0.96 -19.50 7.78
N ALA A 171 0.80 -18.38 7.07
CA ALA A 171 0.25 -17.16 7.64
C ALA A 171 -1.20 -17.36 8.12
N ALA A 172 -2.04 -18.02 7.32
CA ALA A 172 -3.42 -18.33 7.69
C ALA A 172 -3.49 -19.20 8.95
N ALA A 173 -2.63 -20.21 9.08
CA ALA A 173 -2.54 -21.04 10.27
C ALA A 173 -2.19 -20.23 11.52
N VAL A 174 -1.17 -19.33 11.43
CA VAL A 174 -0.78 -18.46 12.55
C VAL A 174 -1.93 -17.52 12.95
N TRP A 175 -2.59 -16.87 12.00
CA TRP A 175 -3.73 -15.99 12.30
C TRP A 175 -4.96 -16.77 12.77
N GLY A 176 -5.16 -18.01 12.32
CA GLY A 176 -6.18 -18.92 12.82
C GLY A 176 -5.96 -19.28 14.29
N LEU A 177 -4.72 -19.61 14.69
CA LEU A 177 -4.36 -19.84 16.08
C LEU A 177 -4.60 -18.60 16.96
N LEU A 178 -4.27 -17.40 16.44
CA LEU A 178 -4.52 -16.14 17.14
C LEU A 178 -6.01 -15.79 17.23
N ALA A 179 -6.82 -16.27 16.30
CA ALA A 179 -8.27 -16.07 16.30
C ALA A 179 -9.02 -17.08 17.19
N ALA A 180 -8.36 -18.18 17.63
CA ALA A 180 -8.99 -19.21 18.44
C ALA A 180 -9.44 -18.67 19.81
N PRO A 181 -10.60 -19.09 20.33
CA PRO A 181 -11.09 -18.71 21.65
C PRO A 181 -10.06 -19.11 22.73
N GLY A 182 -9.60 -18.12 23.52
CA GLY A 182 -8.62 -18.36 24.59
C GLY A 182 -7.14 -18.11 24.25
N ALA A 183 -6.78 -17.83 22.99
CA ALA A 183 -5.40 -17.57 22.61
C ALA A 183 -4.83 -16.27 23.24
N ASP A 184 -5.68 -15.29 23.46
CA ASP A 184 -5.32 -14.05 24.13
C ASP A 184 -5.65 -14.09 25.61
N GLY A 185 -5.21 -14.82 26.50
CA GLY A 185 -5.42 -14.81 27.96
C GLY A 185 -6.19 -13.64 28.61
N ARG A 186 -6.67 -12.74 27.81
CA ARG A 186 -7.68 -11.73 28.07
C ARG A 186 -8.98 -12.26 27.47
N HIS A 187 -9.92 -12.65 28.30
CA HIS A 187 -11.33 -12.61 27.95
C HIS A 187 -11.65 -11.18 27.44
N ARG A 188 -11.25 -10.84 26.23
CA ARG A 188 -11.98 -9.84 25.47
C ARG A 188 -13.34 -10.52 25.16
N ARG A 189 -14.27 -10.44 26.13
CA ARG A 189 -15.61 -10.09 25.74
C ARG A 189 -15.42 -9.03 24.66
N THR A 190 -15.71 -9.36 23.40
CA THR A 190 -16.04 -8.35 22.41
C THR A 190 -16.87 -7.35 23.19
N PRO A 191 -16.40 -6.11 23.43
CA PRO A 191 -17.28 -5.13 24.03
C PRO A 191 -18.52 -5.22 23.15
N PRO A 192 -19.73 -5.36 23.70
CA PRO A 192 -20.95 -5.37 22.90
C PRO A 192 -20.75 -4.24 21.91
N PRO A 193 -20.95 -4.44 20.58
CA PRO A 193 -20.60 -3.50 19.56
C PRO A 193 -20.95 -2.14 20.11
N ALA A 194 -19.92 -1.32 20.41
CA ALA A 194 -20.09 -0.09 21.16
C ALA A 194 -21.28 0.57 20.52
N PRO A 195 -22.34 0.94 21.28
CA PRO A 195 -23.62 1.33 20.71
C PRO A 195 -23.23 2.19 19.55
N ARG A 196 -23.73 1.87 18.33
CA ARG A 196 -23.44 2.63 17.14
C ARG A 196 -23.42 4.07 17.63
N THR A 197 -22.24 4.56 18.00
CA THR A 197 -22.11 5.98 18.12
C THR A 197 -22.59 6.36 16.76
N THR A 198 -23.72 7.02 16.71
CA THR A 198 -24.31 7.65 15.55
C THR A 198 -23.30 8.66 15.03
N GLY A 199 -22.07 8.19 14.95
CA GLY A 199 -20.89 8.85 14.49
C GLY A 199 -20.97 8.90 13.00
N GLY A 200 -21.06 10.11 12.48
CA GLY A 200 -21.18 10.39 11.07
C GLY A 200 -20.16 9.63 10.24
N SER A 201 -20.53 9.31 9.03
CA SER A 201 -19.69 8.67 8.02
C SER A 201 -18.32 9.33 7.95
N LEU A 202 -17.22 8.57 7.86
CA LEU A 202 -15.88 9.07 7.57
C LEU A 202 -15.85 9.96 6.31
N LEU A 203 -16.83 9.75 5.42
CA LEU A 203 -17.05 10.57 4.23
C LEU A 203 -17.33 12.06 4.53
N ARG A 204 -17.72 12.39 5.76
CA ARG A 204 -17.93 13.78 6.21
C ARG A 204 -16.70 14.38 6.90
N CYS A 205 -15.63 13.62 7.06
CA CYS A 205 -14.40 14.10 7.68
C CYS A 205 -13.40 14.58 6.62
N PRO A 206 -13.10 15.89 6.50
CA PRO A 206 -12.17 16.40 5.51
C PRO A 206 -10.76 15.78 5.60
N LEU A 207 -10.28 15.51 6.82
CA LEU A 207 -8.99 14.89 7.04
C LEU A 207 -8.92 13.48 6.42
N ALA A 208 -10.02 12.70 6.48
CA ALA A 208 -10.08 11.38 5.86
C ALA A 208 -9.93 11.47 4.33
N TRP A 209 -10.54 12.47 3.71
CA TRP A 209 -10.38 12.73 2.28
C TRP A 209 -8.97 13.15 1.89
N TRP A 210 -8.31 14.00 2.69
CA TRP A 210 -6.93 14.41 2.41
C TRP A 210 -5.95 13.26 2.52
N VAL A 211 -6.11 12.39 3.54
CA VAL A 211 -5.30 11.18 3.67
C VAL A 211 -5.54 10.22 2.49
N SER A 212 -6.80 10.06 2.08
CA SER A 212 -7.17 9.21 0.93
C SER A 212 -6.64 9.75 -0.39
N ALA A 213 -6.75 11.07 -0.61
CA ALA A 213 -6.24 11.75 -1.80
C ALA A 213 -4.71 11.65 -1.90
N PHE A 214 -4.01 11.85 -0.77
CA PHE A 214 -2.56 11.71 -0.73
C PHE A 214 -2.12 10.28 -1.09
N LEU A 215 -2.72 9.25 -0.46
CA LEU A 215 -2.42 7.86 -0.80
C LEU A 215 -2.73 7.55 -2.28
N GLY A 216 -3.85 8.06 -2.78
CA GLY A 216 -4.29 7.83 -4.16
C GLY A 216 -3.35 8.44 -5.18
N LEU A 217 -2.94 9.69 -4.99
CA LEU A 217 -2.04 10.40 -5.90
C LEU A 217 -0.63 9.80 -5.87
N VAL A 218 -0.10 9.48 -4.68
CA VAL A 218 1.15 8.74 -4.52
C VAL A 218 1.11 7.41 -5.28
N SER A 219 0.02 6.66 -5.14
CA SER A 219 -0.12 5.38 -5.81
C SER A 219 -0.27 5.53 -7.32
N LEU A 220 -1.03 6.52 -7.79
CA LEU A 220 -1.19 6.82 -9.21
C LEU A 220 0.16 7.13 -9.86
N LEU A 221 0.92 8.04 -9.29
CA LEU A 221 2.26 8.41 -9.78
C LEU A 221 3.19 7.20 -9.80
N PHE A 222 3.20 6.40 -8.73
CA PHE A 222 4.03 5.20 -8.65
C PHE A 222 3.69 4.18 -9.73
N TYR A 223 2.40 3.81 -9.89
CA TYR A 223 2.01 2.80 -10.88
C TYR A 223 2.17 3.29 -12.32
N ALA A 224 1.94 4.58 -12.56
CA ALA A 224 2.19 5.20 -13.85
C ALA A 224 3.69 5.14 -14.24
N LEU A 225 4.58 5.45 -13.28
CA LEU A 225 6.03 5.35 -13.49
C LEU A 225 6.49 3.91 -13.67
N VAL A 226 5.98 2.97 -12.85
CA VAL A 226 6.30 1.54 -13.01
C VAL A 226 5.92 1.02 -14.40
N ALA A 227 4.81 1.49 -14.96
CA ALA A 227 4.37 1.07 -16.29
C ALA A 227 5.22 1.69 -17.41
N TRP A 228 5.59 2.97 -17.31
CA TRP A 228 6.08 3.73 -18.45
C TRP A 228 7.53 4.22 -18.36
N LEU A 229 8.16 4.20 -17.18
CA LEU A 229 9.54 4.70 -17.01
C LEU A 229 10.55 4.05 -17.98
N PRO A 230 10.53 2.72 -18.22
CA PRO A 230 11.46 2.14 -19.18
C PRO A 230 11.30 2.70 -20.60
N GLN A 231 10.07 2.95 -21.03
CA GLN A 231 9.81 3.51 -22.37
C GLN A 231 10.17 4.99 -22.45
N ILE A 232 9.93 5.76 -21.39
CA ILE A 232 10.37 7.16 -21.28
C ILE A 232 11.89 7.25 -21.41
N MET A 233 12.63 6.35 -20.74
CA MET A 233 14.08 6.32 -20.81
C MET A 233 14.60 5.88 -22.19
N GLN A 234 13.97 4.90 -22.82
CA GLN A 234 14.30 4.52 -24.19
C GLN A 234 14.06 5.66 -25.18
N ALA A 235 12.95 6.36 -25.07
CA ALA A 235 12.66 7.55 -25.88
C ALA A 235 13.67 8.70 -25.63
N SER A 236 14.32 8.71 -24.46
CA SER A 236 15.39 9.66 -24.11
C SER A 236 16.79 9.22 -24.58
N GLY A 237 16.91 8.12 -25.35
CA GLY A 237 18.16 7.66 -25.94
C GLY A 237 18.90 6.57 -25.15
N TYR A 238 18.32 6.05 -24.06
CA TYR A 238 18.91 4.94 -23.33
C TYR A 238 18.57 3.59 -23.98
N THR A 239 19.50 2.63 -23.91
CA THR A 239 19.24 1.28 -24.42
C THR A 239 18.16 0.57 -23.58
N PRO A 240 17.45 -0.44 -24.16
CA PRO A 240 16.46 -1.21 -23.39
C PRO A 240 17.01 -1.82 -22.10
N ALA A 241 18.28 -2.30 -22.14
CA ALA A 241 18.96 -2.83 -20.98
C ALA A 241 19.20 -1.77 -19.89
N GLN A 242 19.67 -0.58 -20.28
CA GLN A 242 19.84 0.55 -19.36
C GLN A 242 18.50 1.00 -18.74
N ALA A 243 17.45 1.09 -19.56
CA ALA A 243 16.12 1.46 -19.10
C ALA A 243 15.57 0.45 -18.07
N GLY A 244 15.79 -0.85 -18.28
CA GLY A 244 15.45 -1.90 -17.32
C GLY A 244 16.25 -1.79 -16.01
N LEU A 245 17.55 -1.51 -16.09
CA LEU A 245 18.40 -1.28 -14.92
C LEU A 245 17.98 -0.02 -14.15
N MET A 246 17.59 1.06 -14.83
CA MET A 246 17.06 2.28 -14.22
C MET A 246 15.77 2.00 -13.45
N MET A 247 14.87 1.20 -14.01
CA MET A 247 13.66 0.78 -13.30
C MET A 247 14.00 -0.02 -12.03
N SER A 248 14.94 -0.95 -12.13
CA SER A 248 15.42 -1.71 -10.97
C SER A 248 16.07 -0.80 -9.91
N LEU A 249 16.84 0.19 -10.33
CA LEU A 249 17.45 1.19 -9.45
C LEU A 249 16.38 2.00 -8.70
N MET A 250 15.36 2.49 -9.41
CA MET A 250 14.24 3.23 -8.80
C MET A 250 13.58 2.42 -7.67
N LEU A 251 13.31 1.14 -7.92
CA LEU A 251 12.68 0.27 -6.92
C LEU A 251 13.61 -0.04 -5.75
N THR A 252 14.90 -0.30 -6.02
CA THR A 252 15.89 -0.71 -5.01
C THR A 252 16.22 0.43 -4.05
N VAL A 253 16.41 1.65 -4.55
CA VAL A 253 16.68 2.86 -3.74
C VAL A 253 15.53 3.13 -2.77
N GLY A 254 14.30 2.78 -3.13
CA GLY A 254 13.13 2.92 -2.26
C GLY A 254 13.11 1.99 -1.04
N ILE A 255 13.79 0.84 -1.09
CA ILE A 255 13.70 -0.19 -0.03
C ILE A 255 14.12 0.33 1.35
N PRO A 256 15.32 0.93 1.55
CA PRO A 256 15.73 1.43 2.85
C PRO A 256 14.84 2.58 3.34
N LEU A 257 14.31 3.40 2.43
CA LEU A 257 13.43 4.51 2.75
C LEU A 257 12.05 4.04 3.21
N GLY A 258 11.61 2.87 2.74
CA GLY A 258 10.42 2.17 3.24
C GLY A 258 10.48 1.88 4.74
N PHE A 259 11.68 1.73 5.32
CA PHE A 259 11.89 1.57 6.75
C PHE A 259 12.11 2.91 7.47
N VAL A 260 13.00 3.74 6.94
CA VAL A 260 13.46 4.97 7.60
C VAL A 260 12.33 6.00 7.71
N VAL A 261 11.54 6.19 6.65
CA VAL A 261 10.51 7.24 6.60
C VAL A 261 9.37 7.01 7.60
N PRO A 262 8.77 5.82 7.76
CA PRO A 262 7.80 5.56 8.81
C PRO A 262 8.34 5.80 10.22
N LEU A 263 9.60 5.41 10.44
CA LEU A 263 10.26 5.61 11.73
C LEU A 263 10.45 7.09 12.05
N ALA A 264 10.91 7.87 11.06
CA ALA A 264 11.08 9.32 11.19
C ALA A 264 9.70 10.01 11.37
N ALA A 265 8.70 9.66 10.55
CA ALA A 265 7.36 10.23 10.63
C ALA A 265 6.71 10.02 12.01
N ALA A 266 6.90 8.84 12.61
CA ALA A 266 6.34 8.53 13.92
C ALA A 266 7.06 9.25 15.08
N ARG A 267 8.33 9.67 14.91
CA ARG A 267 9.10 10.41 15.92
C ARG A 267 8.93 11.93 15.81
N MET A 268 8.58 12.44 14.64
CA MET A 268 8.41 13.87 14.40
C MET A 268 7.08 14.37 14.96
N ARG A 269 7.08 15.59 15.54
CA ARG A 269 5.87 16.28 15.99
C ARG A 269 4.91 16.65 14.84
N GLY A 270 5.45 16.80 13.64
CA GLY A 270 4.67 17.09 12.43
C GLY A 270 5.35 16.51 11.19
N GLN A 271 4.57 15.94 10.27
CA GLN A 271 5.08 15.22 9.10
C GLN A 271 5.18 16.09 7.85
N ARG A 272 4.87 17.41 7.96
CA ARG A 272 4.87 18.35 6.81
C ARG A 272 6.22 18.43 6.11
N LEU A 273 7.33 18.43 6.90
CA LEU A 273 8.68 18.47 6.32
C LEU A 273 8.96 17.26 5.44
N LEU A 274 8.52 16.05 5.88
CA LEU A 274 8.67 14.83 5.08
C LEU A 274 7.83 14.90 3.79
N VAL A 275 6.60 15.41 3.85
CA VAL A 275 5.76 15.62 2.66
C VAL A 275 6.46 16.56 1.68
N VAL A 276 6.93 17.72 2.15
CA VAL A 276 7.64 18.69 1.30
C VAL A 276 8.89 18.09 0.69
N ALA A 277 9.71 17.39 1.48
CA ALA A 277 10.93 16.75 0.97
C ALA A 277 10.64 15.71 -0.11
N VAL A 278 9.63 14.87 0.09
CA VAL A 278 9.23 13.83 -0.85
C VAL A 278 8.68 14.44 -2.14
N THR A 279 7.74 15.37 -2.05
CA THR A 279 7.11 16.00 -3.23
C THR A 279 8.08 16.92 -3.98
N ALA A 280 8.98 17.61 -3.28
CA ALA A 280 10.04 18.37 -3.93
C ALA A 280 11.03 17.47 -4.68
N ALA A 281 11.41 16.32 -4.11
CA ALA A 281 12.26 15.35 -4.78
C ALA A 281 11.56 14.71 -6.01
N GLN A 282 10.24 14.42 -5.93
CA GLN A 282 9.45 13.98 -7.09
C GLN A 282 9.40 15.06 -8.18
N LEU A 283 9.09 16.29 -7.80
CA LEU A 283 9.01 17.42 -8.74
C LEU A 283 10.35 17.64 -9.44
N LEU A 284 11.45 17.66 -8.67
CA LEU A 284 12.80 17.88 -9.19
C LEU A 284 13.22 16.76 -10.14
N SER A 285 12.97 15.50 -9.76
CA SER A 285 13.35 14.35 -10.59
C SER A 285 12.54 14.26 -11.87
N LEU A 286 11.21 14.49 -11.83
CA LEU A 286 10.37 14.50 -13.02
C LEU A 286 10.70 15.68 -13.96
N ALA A 287 10.92 16.88 -13.40
CA ALA A 287 11.38 18.03 -14.16
C ALA A 287 12.78 17.78 -14.78
N GLY A 288 13.68 17.14 -14.03
CA GLY A 288 14.99 16.73 -14.53
C GLY A 288 14.92 15.74 -15.68
N LEU A 289 14.04 14.74 -15.60
CA LEU A 289 13.78 13.80 -16.71
C LEU A 289 13.26 14.50 -17.96
N LEU A 290 12.43 15.54 -17.79
CA LEU A 290 11.85 16.32 -18.89
C LEU A 290 12.88 17.27 -19.53
N LEU A 291 13.67 17.98 -18.72
CA LEU A 291 14.53 19.10 -19.16
C LEU A 291 15.98 18.69 -19.42
N ALA A 292 16.50 17.71 -18.71
CA ALA A 292 17.88 17.24 -18.77
C ALA A 292 17.97 15.70 -18.77
N PRO A 293 17.39 15.02 -19.77
CA PRO A 293 17.32 13.54 -19.80
C PRO A 293 18.70 12.87 -19.85
N ALA A 294 19.76 13.57 -20.28
CA ALA A 294 21.12 13.05 -20.25
C ALA A 294 21.60 12.63 -18.85
N LEU A 295 21.06 13.21 -17.79
CA LEU A 295 21.34 12.86 -16.39
C LEU A 295 20.32 11.84 -15.83
N GLY A 296 19.71 11.03 -16.68
CA GLY A 296 18.60 10.12 -16.33
C GLY A 296 18.88 9.22 -15.13
N TRP A 297 20.12 8.71 -14.97
CA TRP A 297 20.51 7.89 -13.81
C TRP A 297 20.36 8.64 -12.48
N ALA A 298 20.77 9.89 -12.43
CA ALA A 298 20.62 10.71 -11.22
C ALA A 298 19.14 11.00 -10.91
N TRP A 299 18.36 11.36 -11.94
CA TRP A 299 16.95 11.63 -11.78
C TRP A 299 16.15 10.40 -11.36
N VAL A 300 16.45 9.23 -11.95
CA VAL A 300 15.81 7.97 -11.58
C VAL A 300 16.18 7.54 -10.16
N CYS A 301 17.41 7.76 -9.71
CA CYS A 301 17.82 7.52 -8.33
C CYS A 301 17.03 8.42 -7.35
N LEU A 302 16.94 9.72 -7.62
CA LEU A 302 16.16 10.66 -6.83
C LEU A 302 14.67 10.33 -6.84
N LEU A 303 14.13 9.94 -7.99
CA LEU A 303 12.74 9.51 -8.15
C LEU A 303 12.45 8.24 -7.33
N GLY A 304 13.38 7.30 -7.32
CA GLY A 304 13.30 6.10 -6.48
C GLY A 304 13.29 6.41 -4.99
N ALA A 305 14.13 7.36 -4.57
CA ALA A 305 14.12 7.84 -3.19
C ALA A 305 12.78 8.51 -2.83
N ALA A 306 12.25 9.33 -3.71
CA ALA A 306 10.99 10.03 -3.50
C ALA A 306 9.79 9.07 -3.47
N THR A 307 9.62 8.24 -4.50
CA THR A 307 8.50 7.28 -4.59
C THR A 307 8.57 6.21 -3.51
N GLY A 308 9.77 5.70 -3.19
CA GLY A 308 10.00 4.76 -2.10
C GLY A 308 9.73 5.33 -0.70
N SER A 309 9.73 6.67 -0.57
CA SER A 309 9.34 7.38 0.66
C SER A 309 7.86 7.69 0.73
N ALA A 310 7.23 8.03 -0.40
CA ALA A 310 5.87 8.57 -0.49
C ALA A 310 4.82 7.57 0.02
N PHE A 311 4.83 6.35 -0.49
CA PHE A 311 3.84 5.33 -0.12
C PHE A 311 3.95 4.90 1.37
N PRO A 312 5.16 4.60 1.92
CA PRO A 312 5.32 4.33 3.34
C PRO A 312 4.89 5.50 4.24
N LEU A 313 5.13 6.75 3.80
CA LEU A 313 4.66 7.94 4.50
C LEU A 313 3.12 8.00 4.54
N ALA A 314 2.46 7.78 3.41
CA ALA A 314 1.01 7.75 3.32
C ALA A 314 0.40 6.66 4.21
N MET A 315 0.95 5.45 4.20
CA MET A 315 0.54 4.34 5.06
C MET A 315 0.76 4.64 6.56
N THR A 316 1.84 5.35 6.89
CA THR A 316 2.10 5.77 8.28
C THR A 316 1.08 6.82 8.72
N LEU A 317 0.72 7.78 7.86
CA LEU A 317 -0.31 8.78 8.15
C LEU A 317 -1.68 8.13 8.40
N LEU A 318 -2.07 7.07 7.67
CA LEU A 318 -3.29 6.31 7.97
C LEU A 318 -3.32 5.86 9.45
N GLY A 319 -2.23 5.28 9.93
CA GLY A 319 -2.13 4.85 11.32
C GLY A 319 -2.06 5.99 12.32
N LEU A 320 -1.33 7.06 12.02
CA LEU A 320 -1.15 8.20 12.91
C LEU A 320 -2.41 9.06 13.03
N ARG A 321 -3.20 9.20 11.98
CA ARG A 321 -4.43 10.03 11.95
C ARG A 321 -5.67 9.30 12.42
N ALA A 322 -5.64 8.00 12.58
CA ALA A 322 -6.78 7.23 13.10
C ALA A 322 -6.85 7.31 14.63
N ASP A 323 -8.06 7.50 15.18
CA ASP A 323 -8.33 7.48 16.61
C ASP A 323 -8.72 6.06 17.08
N GLY A 324 -7.79 5.11 16.90
CA GLY A 324 -7.99 3.72 17.29
C GLY A 324 -7.96 2.73 16.11
N PRO A 325 -7.90 1.42 16.41
CA PRO A 325 -7.71 0.38 15.38
C PRO A 325 -8.88 0.28 14.40
N GLN A 326 -10.12 0.43 14.89
CA GLN A 326 -11.31 0.36 14.04
C GLN A 326 -11.35 1.51 13.04
N VAL A 327 -11.06 2.74 13.51
CA VAL A 327 -10.98 3.93 12.64
C VAL A 327 -9.83 3.78 11.65
N ALA A 328 -8.71 3.17 12.05
CA ALA A 328 -7.60 2.87 11.16
C ALA A 328 -8.00 1.91 10.03
N ALA A 329 -8.78 0.87 10.34
CA ALA A 329 -9.30 -0.06 9.33
C ALA A 329 -10.27 0.63 8.37
N ASP A 330 -11.21 1.42 8.90
CA ASP A 330 -12.22 2.11 8.09
C ASP A 330 -11.56 3.19 7.19
N LEU A 331 -10.63 3.98 7.75
CA LEU A 331 -9.86 4.98 7.00
C LEU A 331 -8.97 4.33 5.93
N SER A 332 -8.29 3.23 6.27
CA SER A 332 -7.48 2.46 5.34
C SER A 332 -8.34 1.87 4.21
N GLY A 333 -9.52 1.33 4.54
CA GLY A 333 -10.49 0.83 3.56
C GLY A 333 -10.95 1.92 2.59
N MET A 334 -11.32 3.09 3.09
CA MET A 334 -11.71 4.25 2.28
C MET A 334 -10.55 4.71 1.39
N ALA A 335 -9.38 4.94 1.98
CA ALA A 335 -8.22 5.47 1.29
C ALA A 335 -7.70 4.52 0.20
N GLN A 336 -7.65 3.23 0.47
CA GLN A 336 -7.18 2.23 -0.49
C GLN A 336 -8.22 1.94 -1.59
N THR A 337 -9.52 1.95 -1.27
CA THR A 337 -10.57 1.82 -2.30
C THR A 337 -10.45 2.95 -3.32
N ILE A 338 -10.48 4.20 -2.87
CA ILE A 338 -10.41 5.37 -3.74
C ILE A 338 -9.02 5.44 -4.40
N GLY A 339 -7.98 5.23 -3.61
CA GLY A 339 -6.60 5.38 -4.05
C GLY A 339 -6.19 4.38 -5.13
N TYR A 340 -6.48 3.10 -4.97
CA TYR A 340 -6.08 2.10 -5.96
C TYR A 340 -6.98 2.10 -7.21
N LEU A 341 -8.25 2.48 -7.09
CA LEU A 341 -9.08 2.70 -8.28
C LEU A 341 -8.54 3.88 -9.11
N LEU A 342 -8.16 4.97 -8.43
CA LEU A 342 -7.51 6.10 -9.09
C LEU A 342 -6.14 5.71 -9.67
N ALA A 343 -5.35 4.95 -8.93
CA ALA A 343 -4.03 4.49 -9.36
C ALA A 343 -4.08 3.60 -10.60
N GLY A 344 -5.12 2.77 -10.74
CA GLY A 344 -5.32 1.95 -11.92
C GLY A 344 -5.58 2.75 -13.20
N LEU A 345 -6.06 3.98 -13.09
CA LEU A 345 -6.26 4.88 -14.23
C LEU A 345 -4.95 5.51 -14.72
N GLY A 346 -3.94 5.64 -13.85
CA GLY A 346 -2.69 6.33 -14.18
C GLY A 346 -1.96 5.78 -15.41
N PRO A 347 -1.62 4.48 -15.46
CA PRO A 347 -0.99 3.88 -16.63
C PRO A 347 -1.78 4.02 -17.91
N LEU A 348 -3.12 3.84 -17.84
CA LEU A 348 -4.01 3.97 -19.00
C LEU A 348 -4.06 5.41 -19.51
N ALA A 349 -4.23 6.39 -18.62
CA ALA A 349 -4.29 7.79 -19.00
C ALA A 349 -2.99 8.26 -19.65
N LEU A 350 -1.82 7.86 -19.10
CA LEU A 350 -0.53 8.21 -19.68
C LEU A 350 -0.31 7.54 -21.04
N GLY A 351 -0.73 6.28 -21.23
CA GLY A 351 -0.65 5.60 -22.51
C GLY A 351 -1.46 6.30 -23.59
N VAL A 352 -2.73 6.59 -23.31
CA VAL A 352 -3.59 7.36 -24.22
C VAL A 352 -3.00 8.73 -24.53
N LEU A 353 -2.47 9.42 -23.52
CA LEU A 353 -1.86 10.73 -23.71
C LEU A 353 -0.60 10.67 -24.57
N HIS A 354 0.22 9.63 -24.39
CA HIS A 354 1.38 9.37 -25.26
C HIS A 354 0.95 9.15 -26.71
N ASP A 355 -0.08 8.31 -26.96
CA ASP A 355 -0.54 8.01 -28.32
C ASP A 355 -1.15 9.22 -29.02
N VAL A 356 -1.87 10.09 -28.28
CA VAL A 356 -2.49 11.31 -28.83
C VAL A 356 -1.46 12.39 -29.08
N THR A 357 -0.40 12.49 -28.26
CA THR A 357 0.61 13.57 -28.36
C THR A 357 1.90 13.15 -29.04
N ASP A 358 1.97 11.89 -29.45
CA ASP A 358 3.12 11.28 -30.15
C ASP A 358 4.47 11.50 -29.44
N GLY A 359 4.43 11.44 -28.08
CA GLY A 359 5.64 11.64 -27.29
C GLY A 359 5.44 11.64 -25.77
N TRP A 360 6.57 11.64 -25.04
CA TRP A 360 6.59 11.58 -23.57
C TRP A 360 6.63 12.94 -22.86
N ARG A 361 6.75 14.05 -23.60
CA ARG A 361 6.82 15.39 -23.00
C ARG A 361 5.53 15.76 -22.27
N VAL A 362 4.38 15.55 -22.92
CA VAL A 362 3.07 15.86 -22.34
C VAL A 362 2.72 14.92 -21.19
N PRO A 363 2.89 13.58 -21.31
CA PRO A 363 2.73 12.68 -20.17
C PRO A 363 3.59 13.06 -18.95
N LEU A 364 4.87 13.42 -19.14
CA LEU A 364 5.75 13.87 -18.06
C LEU A 364 5.27 15.19 -17.44
N ALA A 365 4.82 16.15 -18.26
CA ALA A 365 4.27 17.42 -17.76
C ALA A 365 3.01 17.19 -16.92
N VAL A 366 2.15 16.25 -17.30
CA VAL A 366 0.97 15.86 -16.50
C VAL A 366 1.39 15.22 -15.18
N LEU A 367 2.39 14.32 -15.16
CA LEU A 367 2.92 13.76 -13.90
C LEU A 367 3.47 14.86 -12.99
N ILE A 368 4.23 15.83 -13.54
CA ILE A 368 4.72 17.01 -12.80
C ILE A 368 3.56 17.80 -12.22
N ALA A 369 2.52 18.07 -13.01
CA ALA A 369 1.34 18.80 -12.56
C ALA A 369 0.60 18.07 -11.43
N LEU A 370 0.55 16.73 -11.46
CA LEU A 370 -0.07 15.90 -10.43
C LEU A 370 0.68 15.91 -9.09
N VAL A 371 1.97 16.25 -9.06
CA VAL A 371 2.71 16.43 -7.79
C VAL A 371 2.14 17.62 -6.99
N VAL A 372 1.56 18.61 -7.63
CA VAL A 372 0.97 19.77 -6.91
C VAL A 372 -0.22 19.36 -6.04
N PRO A 373 -1.29 18.72 -6.57
CA PRO A 373 -2.38 18.23 -5.72
C PRO A 373 -1.91 17.14 -4.73
N GLU A 374 -0.90 16.33 -5.05
CA GLU A 374 -0.28 15.39 -4.11
C GLU A 374 0.33 16.14 -2.91
N ALA A 375 1.12 17.19 -3.17
CA ALA A 375 1.72 18.01 -2.12
C ALA A 375 0.66 18.69 -1.24
N ILE A 376 -0.38 19.24 -1.84
CA ILE A 376 -1.50 19.87 -1.12
C ILE A 376 -2.19 18.83 -0.24
N ALA A 377 -2.57 17.70 -0.80
CA ALA A 377 -3.23 16.61 -0.05
C ALA A 377 -2.34 16.10 1.09
N GLY A 378 -1.04 15.88 0.84
CA GLY A 378 -0.09 15.46 1.84
C GLY A 378 0.10 16.47 2.98
N LEU A 379 0.22 17.76 2.67
CA LEU A 379 0.33 18.83 3.68
C LEU A 379 -0.93 18.95 4.53
N LEU A 380 -2.10 18.75 3.95
CA LEU A 380 -3.37 18.75 4.66
C LEU A 380 -3.57 17.47 5.49
N ALA A 381 -3.14 16.32 4.99
CA ALA A 381 -3.10 15.06 5.73
C ALA A 381 -2.09 15.08 6.89
N ALA A 382 -1.01 15.86 6.75
CA ALA A 382 0.02 16.03 7.77
C ALA A 382 -0.35 17.05 8.86
N ARG A 383 -1.54 17.65 8.82
CA ARG A 383 -2.04 18.53 9.90
C ARG A 383 -2.24 17.73 11.19
N PRO A 384 -1.94 18.30 12.37
CA PRO A 384 -2.25 17.66 13.63
C PRO A 384 -3.76 17.45 13.77
N GLY A 385 -4.17 16.28 14.27
CA GLY A 385 -5.58 15.89 14.45
C GLY A 385 -5.78 14.41 14.22
N HIS A 386 -6.95 13.89 14.64
CA HIS A 386 -7.36 12.51 14.42
C HIS A 386 -8.69 12.48 13.68
N VAL A 387 -8.82 11.51 12.81
CA VAL A 387 -10.08 11.19 12.13
C VAL A 387 -11.00 10.53 13.14
N ARG A 388 -12.14 11.17 13.40
CA ARG A 388 -13.21 10.64 14.27
C ARG A 388 -14.51 10.49 13.50
N PRO A 389 -15.25 9.39 13.70
CA PRO A 389 -16.61 9.29 13.18
C PRO A 389 -17.46 10.42 13.79
N GLY A 390 -18.00 11.31 12.95
CA GLY A 390 -18.82 12.43 13.43
C GLY A 390 -18.40 13.83 13.00
N GLY A 391 -17.27 13.96 12.32
CA GLY A 391 -16.89 15.22 11.62
C GLY A 391 -16.41 16.37 12.51
N ARG A 392 -16.19 16.18 13.81
CA ARG A 392 -15.51 17.18 14.63
C ARG A 392 -13.99 16.97 14.55
N GLU A 393 -13.32 17.88 13.86
CA GLU A 393 -11.87 18.06 14.01
C GLU A 393 -11.64 18.64 15.42
N ASP A 394 -10.93 17.91 16.29
CA ASP A 394 -10.38 18.53 17.48
C ASP A 394 -9.31 19.54 17.03
N ARG A 395 -9.64 20.82 17.13
CA ARG A 395 -8.60 21.83 17.30
C ARG A 395 -7.84 21.46 18.57
N PRO A 396 -6.49 21.51 18.57
CA PRO A 396 -5.73 21.29 19.80
C PRO A 396 -6.33 22.20 20.87
N ALA A 397 -6.70 21.60 22.00
CA ALA A 397 -7.21 22.36 23.14
C ALA A 397 -6.17 23.46 23.42
N GLN A 398 -6.50 24.69 23.11
CA GLN A 398 -5.79 25.83 23.64
C GLN A 398 -5.88 25.66 25.16
N HIS A 399 -4.74 25.47 25.81
CA HIS A 399 -4.63 25.57 27.22
C HIS A 399 -5.23 26.92 27.61
N THR A 400 -6.51 26.90 27.94
CA THR A 400 -7.13 27.97 28.71
C THR A 400 -6.45 27.87 30.05
N ALA A 401 -5.45 28.70 30.25
CA ALA A 401 -4.95 29.01 31.56
C ALA A 401 -6.16 29.46 32.38
N ALA A 402 -6.70 28.54 33.19
CA ALA A 402 -7.66 28.87 34.21
C ALA A 402 -6.96 29.89 35.12
N ARG A 403 -7.37 31.13 35.00
CA ARG A 403 -7.14 32.15 36.00
C ARG A 403 -7.61 31.57 37.33
N ALA A 404 -6.65 31.27 38.19
CA ALA A 404 -6.90 31.12 39.61
C ALA A 404 -7.41 32.48 40.13
N ASP A 405 -8.71 32.62 40.20
CA ASP A 405 -9.34 33.73 40.84
C ASP A 405 -9.22 33.52 42.37
N GLY A 406 -8.34 34.29 42.93
CA GLY A 406 -8.16 34.32 44.38
C GLY A 406 -9.45 34.77 45.07
N ARG A 407 -10.03 33.88 45.88
CA ARG A 407 -10.87 34.26 47.02
C ARG A 407 -10.18 33.80 48.28
N LEU A 408 -9.50 34.76 48.88
CA LEU A 408 -9.28 34.84 50.31
C LEU A 408 -10.65 34.77 51.01
N VAL A 409 -10.87 33.71 51.80
CA VAL A 409 -11.86 33.76 52.88
C VAL A 409 -11.07 33.76 54.15
N ARG A 410 -11.17 34.92 54.85
CA ARG A 410 -10.78 35.08 56.28
C ARG A 410 -11.80 34.29 57.11
N LEU A 411 -11.38 33.45 57.96
CA LEU A 411 -11.61 33.40 59.43
C LEU A 411 -10.79 32.23 59.97
#